data_b9872de253e91dcf221d3c3ba2d2419e
#
_entry.id   b9872de253e91dcf221d3c3ba2d2419e
#
_cell.length_a   1.000
_cell.length_b   1.000
_cell.length_c   1.000
_cell.angle_alpha   90.00
_cell.angle_beta   90.00
_cell.angle_gamma   90.00
#
_symmetry.space_group_name_H-M   'P 1'
#
loop_
_entity.id
_entity.type
_entity.pdbx_description
1 polymer ?
#
loop_
_entity_poly.entity_id
_entity_poly.type
_entity_poly.pdbx_seq_one_letter_code
_entity_poly.pdbx_strand_id
1 'polypeptide(L)'
;LFEQITSLDEYYPTRTERKILSTYKNEIANEIGSNAIIIEPGAGDIKKIGIFLNSLNKPKKYIPLDISEEYIKKISPNFKKKFPNIPIDPKGYDFTSSMKLPFKISSSENIIIFFPGSTLGNFEKKEAVQFLKLLKSKFKAKKIIIGVDLIKDIKTLISAYDDKKGITAKFNKNILK
;
A
#
# COMPACT_ATOMS: atom_id res chain seq x y z
N LEU A 1 15.62 7.39 0.21
CA LEU A 1 15.62 7.51 -1.26
C LEU A 1 14.20 7.47 -1.83
N PHE A 2 13.36 6.50 -1.45
CA PHE A 2 11.99 6.41 -2.01
C PHE A 2 11.17 7.69 -1.76
N GLU A 3 11.20 8.26 -0.56
CA GLU A 3 10.55 9.56 -0.28
C GLU A 3 11.05 10.70 -1.18
N GLN A 4 12.34 10.67 -1.54
CA GLN A 4 12.90 11.66 -2.47
C GLN A 4 12.36 11.44 -3.89
N ILE A 5 12.23 10.18 -4.33
CA ILE A 5 11.61 9.85 -5.63
C ILE A 5 10.17 10.37 -5.67
N THR A 6 9.37 10.12 -4.64
CA THR A 6 7.96 10.57 -4.60
C THR A 6 7.79 12.08 -4.59
N SER A 7 8.86 12.83 -4.38
CA SER A 7 8.90 14.30 -4.39
C SER A 7 9.38 14.89 -5.72
N LEU A 8 9.81 14.05 -6.67
CA LEU A 8 10.23 14.51 -8.00
C LEU A 8 9.03 14.92 -8.86
N ASP A 9 9.19 15.98 -9.61
CA ASP A 9 8.14 16.45 -10.53
C ASP A 9 7.85 15.45 -11.64
N GLU A 10 8.88 14.72 -12.08
CA GLU A 10 8.77 13.68 -13.09
C GLU A 10 8.03 12.44 -12.58
N TYR A 11 8.08 12.15 -11.26
CA TYR A 11 7.47 10.96 -10.69
C TYR A 11 5.98 11.17 -10.39
N TYR A 12 5.16 11.10 -11.44
CA TYR A 12 3.71 11.31 -11.39
C TYR A 12 2.92 10.25 -10.59
N PRO A 13 3.35 8.95 -10.49
CA PRO A 13 2.47 7.89 -9.96
C PRO A 13 1.91 8.21 -8.58
N THR A 14 2.75 8.65 -7.64
CA THR A 14 2.32 8.96 -6.27
C THR A 14 1.31 10.12 -6.22
N ARG A 15 1.54 11.19 -7.02
CA ARG A 15 0.63 12.34 -7.05
C ARG A 15 -0.72 11.98 -7.65
N THR A 16 -0.69 11.26 -8.77
CA THR A 16 -1.91 10.80 -9.47
C THR A 16 -2.74 9.89 -8.57
N GLU A 17 -2.11 8.92 -7.93
CA GLU A 17 -2.80 7.99 -7.03
C GLU A 17 -3.41 8.71 -5.82
N ARG A 18 -2.69 9.64 -5.20
CA ARG A 18 -3.24 10.48 -4.10
C ARG A 18 -4.42 11.32 -4.57
N LYS A 19 -4.37 11.87 -5.79
CA LYS A 19 -5.49 12.61 -6.37
C LYS A 19 -6.71 11.71 -6.57
N ILE A 20 -6.52 10.51 -7.14
CA ILE A 20 -7.59 9.53 -7.34
C ILE A 20 -8.21 9.14 -5.99
N LEU A 21 -7.38 8.75 -5.02
CA LEU A 21 -7.86 8.40 -3.68
C LEU A 21 -8.63 9.56 -3.02
N SER A 22 -8.13 10.79 -3.13
CA SER A 22 -8.81 11.96 -2.56
C SER A 22 -10.14 12.27 -3.25
N THR A 23 -10.22 12.09 -4.57
CA THR A 23 -11.43 12.34 -5.36
C THR A 23 -12.52 11.31 -5.04
N TYR A 24 -12.15 10.03 -5.01
CA TYR A 24 -13.10 8.91 -4.89
C TYR A 24 -13.18 8.29 -3.50
N LYS A 25 -12.57 8.90 -2.49
CA LYS A 25 -12.51 8.36 -1.11
C LYS A 25 -13.86 7.94 -0.54
N ASN A 26 -14.92 8.72 -0.79
CA ASN A 26 -16.25 8.43 -0.26
C ASN A 26 -16.91 7.26 -1.00
N GLU A 27 -16.75 7.17 -2.31
CA GLU A 27 -17.23 6.04 -3.11
C GLU A 27 -16.54 4.75 -2.68
N ILE A 28 -15.20 4.81 -2.55
CA ILE A 28 -14.39 3.67 -2.07
C ILE A 28 -14.82 3.26 -0.65
N ALA A 29 -15.03 4.23 0.24
CA ALA A 29 -15.47 3.95 1.61
C ALA A 29 -16.86 3.30 1.67
N ASN A 30 -17.80 3.74 0.82
CA ASN A 30 -19.12 3.14 0.70
C ASN A 30 -19.05 1.68 0.21
N GLU A 31 -18.21 1.42 -0.78
CA GLU A 31 -17.96 0.05 -1.28
C GLU A 31 -17.36 -0.87 -0.23
N ILE A 32 -16.51 -0.33 0.65
CA ILE A 32 -15.89 -1.09 1.75
C ILE A 32 -16.91 -1.43 2.82
N GLY A 33 -17.80 -0.48 3.11
CA GLY A 33 -18.76 -0.62 4.18
C GLY A 33 -18.16 -0.40 5.57
N SER A 34 -18.97 -0.70 6.60
CA SER A 34 -18.59 -0.47 8.00
C SER A 34 -17.74 -1.59 8.60
N ASN A 35 -17.10 -1.29 9.73
CA ASN A 35 -16.34 -2.24 10.55
C ASN A 35 -15.23 -2.99 9.79
N ALA A 36 -14.64 -2.36 8.78
CA ALA A 36 -13.58 -2.96 7.99
C ALA A 36 -12.28 -3.10 8.78
N ILE A 37 -11.57 -4.21 8.55
CA ILE A 37 -10.16 -4.39 8.90
C ILE A 37 -9.36 -4.11 7.63
N ILE A 38 -8.54 -3.09 7.67
CA ILE A 38 -7.68 -2.73 6.54
C ILE A 38 -6.30 -3.34 6.76
N ILE A 39 -5.84 -4.13 5.82
CA ILE A 39 -4.49 -4.70 5.81
C ILE A 39 -3.73 -4.07 4.63
N GLU A 40 -2.58 -3.47 4.90
CA GLU A 40 -1.73 -2.86 3.88
C GLU A 40 -0.39 -3.59 3.81
N PRO A 41 -0.19 -4.46 2.81
CA PRO A 41 1.11 -5.06 2.54
C PRO A 41 2.08 -4.02 1.94
N GLY A 42 3.28 -3.91 2.51
CA GLY A 42 4.27 -2.91 2.10
C GLY A 42 3.89 -1.49 2.54
N ALA A 43 3.41 -1.35 3.77
CA ALA A 43 2.98 -0.06 4.31
C ALA A 43 4.14 0.91 4.47
N GLY A 44 4.14 1.99 3.71
CA GLY A 44 5.20 3.00 3.76
C GLY A 44 4.72 4.44 3.69
N ASP A 45 3.57 4.71 3.08
CA ASP A 45 3.07 6.08 2.86
C ASP A 45 1.86 6.40 3.72
N ILE A 46 2.12 6.93 4.92
CA ILE A 46 1.08 7.41 5.84
C ILE A 46 0.16 8.46 5.21
N LYS A 47 0.59 9.16 4.16
CA LYS A 47 -0.23 10.17 3.49
C LYS A 47 -1.30 9.51 2.62
N LYS A 48 -0.96 8.45 1.90
CA LYS A 48 -1.93 7.71 1.06
C LYS A 48 -3.00 7.04 1.92
N ILE A 49 -2.58 6.20 2.86
CA ILE A 49 -3.53 5.52 3.75
C ILE A 49 -4.36 6.51 4.56
N GLY A 50 -3.78 7.68 4.88
CA GLY A 50 -4.47 8.72 5.62
C GLY A 50 -5.64 9.34 4.89
N ILE A 51 -5.55 9.54 3.58
CA ILE A 51 -6.66 10.01 2.75
C ILE A 51 -7.84 9.05 2.88
N PHE A 52 -7.55 7.77 2.88
CA PHE A 52 -8.49 6.68 2.86
C PHE A 52 -9.10 6.38 4.25
N LEU A 53 -8.28 6.18 5.28
CA LEU A 53 -8.75 5.81 6.63
C LEU A 53 -9.76 6.79 7.22
N ASN A 54 -9.57 8.09 6.97
CA ASN A 54 -10.47 9.13 7.48
C ASN A 54 -11.86 9.13 6.82
N SER A 55 -12.02 8.49 5.68
CA SER A 55 -13.31 8.38 4.99
C SER A 55 -14.09 7.12 5.36
N LEU A 56 -13.46 6.16 6.05
CA LEU A 56 -14.10 4.89 6.40
C LEU A 56 -15.15 5.03 7.49
N ASN A 57 -16.21 4.25 7.37
CA ASN A 57 -17.26 4.15 8.37
C ASN A 57 -16.85 3.19 9.50
N LYS A 58 -16.44 3.74 10.66
CA LYS A 58 -16.07 2.99 11.86
C LYS A 58 -15.10 1.83 11.57
N PRO A 59 -13.91 2.08 11.01
CA PRO A 59 -12.96 1.01 10.73
C PRO A 59 -12.59 0.29 12.03
N LYS A 60 -12.65 -1.03 12.01
CA LYS A 60 -12.37 -1.86 13.19
C LYS A 60 -10.88 -1.85 13.54
N LYS A 61 -10.00 -1.88 12.53
CA LYS A 61 -8.56 -1.93 12.71
C LYS A 61 -7.82 -1.61 11.41
N TYR A 62 -6.63 -1.03 11.54
CA TYR A 62 -5.64 -0.95 10.47
C TYR A 62 -4.40 -1.75 10.83
N ILE A 63 -3.97 -2.63 9.92
CA ILE A 63 -2.81 -3.53 10.08
C ILE A 63 -1.80 -3.22 8.97
N PRO A 64 -0.88 -2.28 9.18
CA PRO A 64 0.24 -2.07 8.27
C PRO A 64 1.23 -3.23 8.39
N LEU A 65 1.64 -3.79 7.25
CA LEU A 65 2.63 -4.86 7.16
C LEU A 65 3.85 -4.37 6.39
N ASP A 66 5.03 -4.68 6.90
CA ASP A 66 6.28 -4.49 6.18
C ASP A 66 7.23 -5.64 6.51
N ILE A 67 8.12 -6.01 5.57
CA ILE A 67 9.14 -7.03 5.81
C ILE A 67 10.14 -6.56 6.87
N SER A 68 10.40 -5.25 6.94
CA SER A 68 11.27 -4.64 7.94
C SER A 68 10.50 -4.35 9.22
N GLU A 69 10.67 -5.21 10.23
CA GLU A 69 10.09 -4.99 11.56
C GLU A 69 10.58 -3.68 12.20
N GLU A 70 11.85 -3.34 11.98
CA GLU A 70 12.44 -2.09 12.48
C GLU A 70 11.76 -0.88 11.83
N TYR A 71 11.56 -0.90 10.53
CA TYR A 71 10.89 0.17 9.81
C TYR A 71 9.45 0.37 10.30
N ILE A 72 8.68 -0.72 10.40
CA ILE A 72 7.28 -0.63 10.84
C ILE A 72 7.17 -0.13 12.29
N LYS A 73 8.08 -0.51 13.18
CA LYS A 73 8.16 0.03 14.55
C LYS A 73 8.45 1.53 14.56
N LYS A 74 9.35 1.99 13.69
CA LYS A 74 9.74 3.40 13.58
C LYS A 74 8.58 4.29 13.14
N ILE A 75 7.77 3.85 12.18
CA ILE A 75 6.66 4.65 11.64
C ILE A 75 5.36 4.55 12.45
N SER A 76 5.21 3.50 13.26
CA SER A 76 4.00 3.21 14.03
C SER A 76 3.52 4.35 14.94
N PRO A 77 4.36 5.09 15.66
CA PRO A 77 3.93 6.21 16.49
C PRO A 77 3.24 7.31 15.66
N ASN A 78 3.70 7.53 14.43
CA ASN A 78 3.12 8.53 13.53
C ASN A 78 1.70 8.14 13.11
N PHE A 79 1.44 6.85 12.83
CA PHE A 79 0.10 6.36 12.55
C PHE A 79 -0.83 6.55 13.75
N LYS A 80 -0.42 6.14 14.94
CA LYS A 80 -1.21 6.29 16.17
C LYS A 80 -1.55 7.73 16.48
N LYS A 81 -0.57 8.65 16.31
CA LYS A 81 -0.78 10.09 16.48
C LYS A 81 -1.77 10.66 15.48
N LYS A 82 -1.70 10.22 14.22
CA LYS A 82 -2.53 10.74 13.13
C LYS A 82 -3.96 10.17 13.16
N PHE A 83 -4.14 8.95 13.65
CA PHE A 83 -5.42 8.24 13.68
C PHE A 83 -5.74 7.74 15.08
N PRO A 84 -5.96 8.62 16.07
CA PRO A 84 -6.12 8.22 17.48
C PRO A 84 -7.35 7.33 17.72
N ASN A 85 -8.36 7.45 16.87
CA ASN A 85 -9.62 6.70 16.98
C ASN A 85 -9.64 5.38 16.21
N ILE A 86 -8.54 5.03 15.52
CA ILE A 86 -8.44 3.78 14.76
C ILE A 86 -7.43 2.87 15.43
N PRO A 87 -7.82 1.67 15.91
CA PRO A 87 -6.86 0.70 16.40
C PRO A 87 -5.84 0.34 15.32
N ILE A 88 -4.56 0.55 15.59
CA ILE A 88 -3.47 0.30 14.66
C ILE A 88 -2.57 -0.81 15.22
N ASP A 89 -2.40 -1.87 14.46
CA ASP A 89 -1.68 -3.09 14.85
C ASP A 89 -0.56 -3.42 13.83
N PRO A 90 0.57 -2.67 13.85
CA PRO A 90 1.65 -2.84 12.90
C PRO A 90 2.39 -4.17 13.12
N LYS A 91 2.77 -4.84 12.01
CA LYS A 91 3.47 -6.12 12.05
C LYS A 91 4.65 -6.13 11.08
N GLY A 92 5.82 -6.56 11.58
CA GLY A 92 6.91 -7.03 10.74
C GLY A 92 6.53 -8.40 10.16
N TYR A 93 6.33 -8.46 8.84
CA TYR A 93 5.86 -9.69 8.22
C TYR A 93 6.11 -9.71 6.71
N ASP A 94 6.74 -10.78 6.25
CA ASP A 94 6.83 -11.07 4.83
C ASP A 94 5.52 -11.67 4.32
N PHE A 95 4.69 -10.82 3.72
CA PHE A 95 3.38 -11.21 3.20
C PHE A 95 3.45 -12.11 1.96
N THR A 96 4.62 -12.26 1.34
CA THR A 96 4.86 -13.18 0.20
C THR A 96 5.24 -14.57 0.66
N SER A 97 5.72 -14.71 1.90
CA SER A 97 6.17 -15.98 2.45
C SER A 97 5.01 -16.96 2.72
N SER A 98 5.32 -18.23 2.89
CA SER A 98 4.38 -19.28 3.33
C SER A 98 4.10 -19.28 4.84
N MET A 99 4.77 -18.42 5.62
CA MET A 99 4.62 -18.37 7.06
C MET A 99 3.19 -18.03 7.49
N LYS A 100 2.79 -18.51 8.65
CA LYS A 100 1.50 -18.18 9.26
C LYS A 100 1.43 -16.69 9.59
N LEU A 101 0.22 -16.13 9.51
CA LEU A 101 -0.01 -14.74 9.91
C LEU A 101 0.35 -14.52 11.38
N PRO A 102 1.02 -13.41 11.72
CA PRO A 102 1.36 -13.05 13.10
C PRO A 102 0.15 -12.51 13.90
N PHE A 103 -1.06 -12.68 13.39
CA PHE A 103 -2.32 -12.27 14.01
C PHE A 103 -3.46 -13.17 13.55
N LYS A 104 -4.56 -13.18 14.36
CA LYS A 104 -5.76 -13.96 14.03
C LYS A 104 -6.71 -13.15 13.17
N ILE A 105 -7.33 -13.81 12.20
CA ILE A 105 -8.39 -13.29 11.36
C ILE A 105 -9.49 -14.33 11.18
N SER A 106 -10.74 -13.87 11.08
CA SER A 106 -11.89 -14.71 10.80
C SER A 106 -12.44 -14.44 9.41
N SER A 107 -13.00 -15.45 8.76
CA SER A 107 -13.70 -15.28 7.48
C SER A 107 -15.00 -14.48 7.59
N SER A 108 -15.56 -14.35 8.80
CA SER A 108 -16.72 -13.49 9.08
C SER A 108 -16.37 -11.99 9.11
N GLU A 109 -15.10 -11.62 9.28
CA GLU A 109 -14.66 -10.23 9.33
C GLU A 109 -14.69 -9.57 7.96
N ASN A 110 -14.89 -8.25 7.94
CA ASN A 110 -14.84 -7.44 6.73
C ASN A 110 -13.38 -7.02 6.45
N ILE A 111 -12.60 -7.94 5.85
CA ILE A 111 -11.17 -7.74 5.59
C ILE A 111 -10.98 -7.18 4.20
N ILE A 112 -10.27 -6.06 4.13
CA ILE A 112 -9.94 -5.33 2.91
C ILE A 112 -8.43 -5.24 2.79
N ILE A 113 -7.88 -5.65 1.66
CA ILE A 113 -6.48 -5.39 1.31
C ILE A 113 -6.40 -4.02 0.65
N PHE A 114 -5.52 -3.17 1.15
CA PHE A 114 -5.15 -1.91 0.52
C PHE A 114 -3.73 -2.05 -0.05
N PHE A 115 -3.61 -2.10 -1.38
CA PHE A 115 -2.35 -2.37 -2.08
C PHE A 115 -2.09 -1.31 -3.17
N PRO A 116 -1.77 -0.07 -2.76
CA PRO A 116 -1.49 1.04 -3.66
C PRO A 116 -0.07 0.98 -4.23
N GLY A 117 0.28 1.97 -5.06
CA GLY A 117 1.65 2.23 -5.48
C GLY A 117 2.07 1.52 -6.76
N SER A 118 1.13 0.90 -7.47
CA SER A 118 1.39 0.19 -8.73
C SER A 118 2.43 -0.95 -8.64
N THR A 119 2.67 -1.46 -7.43
CA THR A 119 3.64 -2.54 -7.18
C THR A 119 3.31 -3.80 -7.97
N LEU A 120 2.02 -4.03 -8.28
CA LEU A 120 1.60 -5.15 -9.11
C LEU A 120 2.21 -5.12 -10.52
N GLY A 121 2.54 -3.94 -11.03
CA GLY A 121 3.19 -3.76 -12.34
C GLY A 121 4.60 -4.35 -12.43
N ASN A 122 5.22 -4.68 -11.30
CA ASN A 122 6.55 -5.31 -11.25
C ASN A 122 6.50 -6.84 -11.43
N PHE A 123 5.32 -7.43 -11.48
CA PHE A 123 5.13 -8.87 -11.65
C PHE A 123 4.83 -9.23 -13.10
N GLU A 124 5.31 -10.37 -13.53
CA GLU A 124 4.79 -11.01 -14.75
C GLU A 124 3.31 -11.38 -14.57
N LYS A 125 2.53 -11.44 -15.67
CA LYS A 125 1.08 -11.68 -15.59
C LYS A 125 0.69 -12.91 -14.76
N LYS A 126 1.41 -14.01 -14.91
CA LYS A 126 1.15 -15.25 -14.13
C LYS A 126 1.44 -15.05 -12.65
N GLU A 127 2.54 -14.38 -12.32
CA GLU A 127 2.95 -14.06 -10.95
C GLU A 127 1.96 -13.11 -10.29
N ALA A 128 1.53 -12.06 -10.99
CA ALA A 128 0.51 -11.13 -10.51
C ALA A 128 -0.79 -11.86 -10.10
N VAL A 129 -1.26 -12.79 -10.94
CA VAL A 129 -2.46 -13.60 -10.63
C VAL A 129 -2.22 -14.48 -9.40
N GLN A 130 -1.06 -15.13 -9.30
CA GLN A 130 -0.71 -15.97 -8.14
C GLN A 130 -0.62 -15.13 -6.87
N PHE A 131 0.00 -13.97 -6.94
CA PHE A 131 0.11 -13.04 -5.82
C PHE A 131 -1.26 -12.56 -5.33
N LEU A 132 -2.17 -12.16 -6.22
CA LEU A 132 -3.52 -11.77 -5.83
C LEU A 132 -4.32 -12.92 -5.20
N LYS A 133 -4.17 -14.14 -5.72
CA LYS A 133 -4.75 -15.35 -5.12
C LYS A 133 -4.19 -15.61 -3.72
N LEU A 134 -2.88 -15.43 -3.56
CA LEU A 134 -2.20 -15.55 -2.26
C LEU A 134 -2.75 -14.54 -1.26
N LEU A 135 -2.83 -13.26 -1.61
CA LEU A 135 -3.39 -12.23 -0.73
C LEU A 135 -4.82 -12.55 -0.33
N LYS A 136 -5.66 -12.94 -1.30
CA LYS A 136 -7.06 -13.31 -1.03
C LYS A 136 -7.18 -14.46 -0.04
N SER A 137 -6.45 -15.55 -0.27
CA SER A 137 -6.54 -16.76 0.57
C SER A 137 -5.91 -16.57 1.94
N LYS A 138 -4.70 -16.01 1.99
CA LYS A 138 -3.93 -15.79 3.21
C LYS A 138 -4.65 -14.87 4.19
N PHE A 139 -5.18 -13.74 3.70
CA PHE A 139 -5.85 -12.75 4.53
C PHE A 139 -7.37 -12.94 4.58
N LYS A 140 -7.94 -13.94 3.92
CA LYS A 140 -9.40 -14.13 3.81
C LYS A 140 -10.11 -12.84 3.35
N ALA A 141 -9.45 -12.09 2.46
CA ALA A 141 -9.91 -10.78 2.03
C ALA A 141 -11.19 -10.87 1.22
N LYS A 142 -12.16 -10.02 1.56
CA LYS A 142 -13.41 -9.87 0.82
C LYS A 142 -13.25 -8.96 -0.39
N LYS A 143 -12.44 -7.90 -0.26
CA LYS A 143 -12.15 -6.94 -1.33
C LYS A 143 -10.68 -6.57 -1.33
N ILE A 144 -10.19 -6.11 -2.47
CA ILE A 144 -8.88 -5.49 -2.62
C ILE A 144 -9.06 -4.13 -3.28
N ILE A 145 -8.36 -3.13 -2.74
CA ILE A 145 -8.16 -1.84 -3.38
C ILE A 145 -6.73 -1.84 -3.87
N ILE A 146 -6.57 -1.75 -5.17
CA ILE A 146 -5.28 -1.85 -5.81
C ILE A 146 -5.01 -0.63 -6.68
N GLY A 147 -3.82 -0.05 -6.53
CA GLY A 147 -3.30 0.96 -7.44
C GLY A 147 -2.55 0.31 -8.59
N VAL A 148 -2.92 0.64 -9.82
CA VAL A 148 -2.21 0.20 -11.02
C VAL A 148 -1.99 1.39 -11.94
N ASP A 149 -0.81 1.46 -12.55
CA ASP A 149 -0.55 2.44 -13.59
C ASP A 149 -1.04 1.92 -14.95
N LEU A 150 -1.43 2.84 -15.81
CA LEU A 150 -1.91 2.54 -17.15
C LEU A 150 -0.79 2.72 -18.17
N ILE A 151 -0.96 2.13 -19.35
CA ILE A 151 -0.06 2.35 -20.50
C ILE A 151 -0.03 3.84 -20.84
N LYS A 152 1.16 4.38 -20.98
CA LYS A 152 1.45 5.77 -21.31
C LYS A 152 2.51 5.85 -22.39
N ASP A 153 2.75 7.06 -22.89
CA ASP A 153 3.87 7.29 -23.79
C ASP A 153 5.21 6.99 -23.11
N ILE A 154 6.14 6.49 -23.88
CA ILE A 154 7.45 6.03 -23.40
C ILE A 154 8.26 7.17 -22.76
N LYS A 155 8.14 8.40 -23.26
CA LYS A 155 8.89 9.55 -22.71
C LYS A 155 8.45 9.88 -21.30
N THR A 156 7.15 9.86 -21.02
CA THR A 156 6.59 10.05 -19.69
C THR A 156 7.08 8.96 -18.72
N LEU A 157 7.06 7.68 -19.17
CA LEU A 157 7.55 6.57 -18.35
C LEU A 157 9.05 6.70 -18.06
N ILE A 158 9.87 6.94 -19.08
CA ILE A 158 11.32 7.11 -18.89
C ILE A 158 11.59 8.26 -17.92
N SER A 159 10.98 9.42 -18.11
CA SER A 159 11.18 10.58 -17.23
C SER A 159 10.85 10.27 -15.77
N ALA A 160 9.82 9.46 -15.50
CA ALA A 160 9.42 9.12 -14.16
C ALA A 160 10.41 8.17 -13.44
N TYR A 161 11.11 7.30 -14.20
CA TYR A 161 11.98 6.27 -13.64
C TYR A 161 13.48 6.46 -13.95
N ASP A 162 13.82 7.49 -14.72
CA ASP A 162 15.19 7.92 -15.01
C ASP A 162 15.27 9.44 -14.86
N ASP A 163 15.15 9.89 -13.62
CA ASP A 163 15.11 11.30 -13.27
C ASP A 163 16.46 12.02 -13.48
N LYS A 164 16.42 13.26 -13.87
CA LYS A 164 17.61 14.10 -14.14
C LYS A 164 18.55 14.25 -12.94
N LYS A 165 18.04 14.12 -11.71
CA LYS A 165 18.82 14.19 -10.45
C LYS A 165 19.49 12.86 -10.10
N GLY A 166 19.18 11.78 -10.82
CA GLY A 166 19.73 10.45 -10.59
C GLY A 166 19.32 9.81 -9.26
N ILE A 167 18.20 10.22 -8.68
CA ILE A 167 17.72 9.70 -7.38
C ILE A 167 17.21 8.29 -7.56
N THR A 168 16.46 8.03 -8.65
CA THR A 168 15.96 6.69 -8.97
C THR A 168 17.10 5.72 -9.26
N ALA A 169 18.13 6.17 -9.99
CA ALA A 169 19.33 5.38 -10.25
C ALA A 169 20.06 5.00 -8.93
N LYS A 170 20.16 5.94 -7.98
CA LYS A 170 20.71 5.66 -6.64
C LYS A 170 19.87 4.66 -5.86
N PHE A 171 18.54 4.76 -5.96
CA PHE A 171 17.62 3.82 -5.33
C PHE A 171 17.81 2.41 -5.89
N ASN A 172 17.83 2.27 -7.21
CA ASN A 172 18.02 0.98 -7.88
C ASN A 172 19.39 0.34 -7.52
N LYS A 173 20.46 1.13 -7.48
CA LYS A 173 21.79 0.64 -7.07
C LYS A 173 21.84 0.21 -5.59
N ASN A 174 20.95 0.66 -4.75
CA ASN A 174 20.91 0.27 -3.35
C ASN A 174 20.44 -1.18 -3.15
N ILE A 175 19.79 -1.78 -4.16
CA ILE A 175 19.40 -3.20 -4.16
C ILE A 175 20.64 -4.11 -4.28
N LEU A 176 21.76 -3.57 -4.78
CA LEU A 176 23.01 -4.31 -4.99
C LEU A 176 23.97 -4.29 -3.78
N LYS A 177 23.58 -3.67 -2.68
CA LYS A 177 24.32 -3.61 -1.41
C LYS A 177 23.75 -4.56 -0.38
#